data_37c9891c8eeb589951acce5e340976b3
#
_entry.id   37c9891c8eeb589951acce5e340976b3
#
_cell.length_a   1.000
_cell.length_b   1.000
_cell.length_c   1.000
_cell.angle_alpha   90.00
_cell.angle_beta   90.00
_cell.angle_gamma   90.00
#
_symmetry.space_group_name_H-M   'P 1'
#
loop_
_entity.id
_entity.type
_entity.pdbx_description
1 polymer ?
#
loop_
_entity_poly.entity_id
_entity_poly.type
_entity_poly.pdbx_seq_one_letter_code
_entity_poly.pdbx_strand_id
1 'polypeptide(L)'
;MQYRIMHKNAVIALADDERITEIIVSALCPACFVIGMPLSRWLDDRMVDIHRSHSRRLFKALRMRSNADISELIAVGHGVSITDNWWIQRDDENLDYQTLKQYNEELADIALFGASESLKNDLSGYRELGTVGSFEKAWRFLNRKWYMYKQGSTRELISEYYAYLFLKAMGVCVAEYQIQRTISDTTGLESVCIITEDFSDNAAFDFEPFCNYFSDREEPAYILERLPESQHQSYVMMLFYDALLFNGDRHNQNVGFLRNSETGEILGLAPYFDYNLSLAATGIPRIDAEKGNVFTRDFLENAVCCCILKEHMPDRDQIQQAISKATAGTKESFPNEPFRYRLFEDYILQTYDYFADHI
;
A
#
# COMPACT_ATOMS: atom_id res chain seq x y z
N MET A 1 11.70 28.85 5.92
CA MET A 1 12.96 28.07 5.75
C MET A 1 13.03 27.60 4.31
N GLN A 2 14.21 27.26 3.78
CA GLN A 2 14.33 26.74 2.41
C GLN A 2 14.69 25.26 2.49
N TYR A 3 14.14 24.48 1.56
CA TYR A 3 14.31 23.03 1.47
C TYR A 3 14.68 22.61 0.07
N ARG A 4 15.50 21.55 -0.02
CA ARG A 4 15.79 20.82 -1.24
C ARG A 4 15.02 19.51 -1.23
N ILE A 5 14.20 19.28 -2.24
CA ILE A 5 13.56 18.00 -2.45
C ILE A 5 14.46 17.19 -3.36
N MET A 6 14.74 15.98 -2.91
CA MET A 6 15.77 15.12 -3.44
C MET A 6 15.15 13.85 -4.05
N HIS A 7 15.82 13.34 -5.07
CA HIS A 7 15.65 11.97 -5.54
C HIS A 7 17.05 11.32 -5.54
N LYS A 8 17.22 10.30 -4.72
CA LYS A 8 18.59 9.84 -4.36
C LYS A 8 19.45 11.04 -3.90
N ASN A 9 20.60 11.27 -4.49
CA ASN A 9 21.46 12.42 -4.17
C ASN A 9 21.26 13.63 -5.13
N ALA A 10 20.27 13.57 -6.02
CA ALA A 10 19.98 14.67 -6.95
C ALA A 10 18.91 15.62 -6.38
N VAL A 11 19.12 16.94 -6.47
CA VAL A 11 18.09 17.94 -6.18
C VAL A 11 17.11 17.96 -7.36
N ILE A 12 15.83 17.69 -7.11
CA ILE A 12 14.80 17.65 -8.14
C ILE A 12 13.81 18.81 -8.07
N ALA A 13 13.62 19.40 -6.89
CA ALA A 13 12.79 20.58 -6.69
C ALA A 13 13.26 21.37 -5.46
N LEU A 14 12.79 22.61 -5.35
CA LEU A 14 12.96 23.46 -4.18
C LEU A 14 11.61 23.80 -3.55
N ALA A 15 11.61 23.99 -2.23
CA ALA A 15 10.44 24.38 -1.47
C ALA A 15 10.78 25.38 -0.36
N ASP A 16 9.79 26.13 0.09
CA ASP A 16 9.82 26.86 1.36
C ASP A 16 8.93 26.15 2.41
N ASP A 17 8.72 26.77 3.57
CA ASP A 17 7.87 26.19 4.64
C ASP A 17 6.43 25.93 4.20
N GLU A 18 5.97 26.53 3.12
CA GLU A 18 4.57 26.50 2.68
C GLU A 18 4.37 25.69 1.41
N ARG A 19 5.25 25.81 0.42
CA ARG A 19 4.99 25.33 -0.95
C ARG A 19 6.24 24.99 -1.76
N ILE A 20 6.02 24.24 -2.84
CA ILE A 20 7.01 24.02 -3.91
C ILE A 20 7.28 25.34 -4.64
N THR A 21 8.53 25.78 -4.70
CA THR A 21 8.93 27.06 -5.30
C THR A 21 9.55 26.90 -6.67
N GLU A 22 10.22 25.77 -6.94
CA GLU A 22 10.88 25.50 -8.21
C GLU A 22 10.89 23.99 -8.51
N ILE A 23 10.76 23.63 -9.80
CA ILE A 23 10.94 22.26 -10.31
C ILE A 23 12.19 22.26 -11.19
N ILE A 24 13.19 21.45 -10.81
CA ILE A 24 14.50 21.38 -11.47
C ILE A 24 14.54 20.20 -12.44
N VAL A 25 14.09 19.01 -12.01
CA VAL A 25 14.10 17.78 -12.81
C VAL A 25 12.70 17.18 -12.80
N SER A 26 11.82 17.70 -13.67
CA SER A 26 10.40 17.31 -13.69
C SER A 26 10.16 15.82 -13.91
N ALA A 27 11.00 15.17 -14.72
CA ALA A 27 10.88 13.71 -14.98
C ALA A 27 11.05 12.84 -13.72
N LEU A 28 11.82 13.30 -12.75
CA LEU A 28 12.08 12.58 -11.49
C LEU A 28 11.18 13.06 -10.33
N CYS A 29 10.41 14.13 -10.53
CA CYS A 29 9.47 14.60 -9.51
C CYS A 29 8.25 13.66 -9.37
N PRO A 30 7.64 13.58 -8.17
CA PRO A 30 6.28 13.07 -8.05
C PRO A 30 5.31 13.78 -9.00
N ALA A 31 4.36 13.06 -9.57
CA ALA A 31 3.42 13.59 -10.56
C ALA A 31 2.56 14.75 -10.03
N CYS A 32 2.29 14.76 -8.72
CA CYS A 32 1.53 15.83 -8.08
C CYS A 32 2.29 17.15 -7.98
N PHE A 33 3.61 17.20 -8.23
CA PHE A 33 4.41 18.40 -8.05
C PHE A 33 4.09 19.45 -9.09
N VAL A 34 3.59 20.59 -8.61
CA VAL A 34 3.43 21.83 -9.39
C VAL A 34 3.93 22.99 -8.53
N ILE A 35 4.47 24.04 -9.17
CA ILE A 35 4.88 25.26 -8.48
C ILE A 35 3.69 25.85 -7.74
N GLY A 36 3.85 26.14 -6.46
CA GLY A 36 2.81 26.66 -5.58
C GLY A 36 2.01 25.57 -4.83
N MET A 37 2.24 24.28 -5.11
CA MET A 37 1.60 23.19 -4.34
C MET A 37 2.04 23.27 -2.87
N PRO A 38 1.10 23.14 -1.91
CA PRO A 38 1.45 23.07 -0.50
C PRO A 38 2.38 21.88 -0.21
N LEU A 39 3.50 22.14 0.47
CA LEU A 39 4.47 21.11 0.84
C LEU A 39 3.86 20.06 1.76
N SER A 40 2.95 20.46 2.64
CA SER A 40 2.23 19.56 3.55
C SER A 40 1.49 18.45 2.81
N ARG A 41 0.85 18.75 1.66
CA ARG A 41 0.12 17.76 0.86
C ARG A 41 0.97 16.54 0.48
N TRP A 42 2.24 16.76 0.17
CA TRP A 42 3.15 15.67 -0.18
C TRP A 42 3.70 14.97 1.08
N LEU A 43 3.96 15.73 2.15
CA LEU A 43 4.52 15.19 3.39
C LEU A 43 3.49 14.40 4.21
N ASP A 44 2.21 14.77 4.17
CA ASP A 44 1.15 14.08 4.91
C ASP A 44 1.08 12.59 4.57
N ASP A 45 1.34 12.24 3.30
CA ASP A 45 1.39 10.85 2.83
C ASP A 45 2.74 10.15 3.11
N ARG A 46 3.66 10.79 3.82
CA ARG A 46 5.03 10.29 4.06
C ARG A 46 5.42 10.26 5.53
N MET A 47 4.44 10.37 6.40
CA MET A 47 4.66 10.50 7.84
C MET A 47 3.91 9.44 8.62
N VAL A 48 4.30 9.29 9.88
CA VAL A 48 3.59 8.41 10.82
C VAL A 48 2.14 8.84 10.94
N ASP A 49 1.22 7.95 10.61
CA ASP A 49 -0.20 8.19 10.80
C ASP A 49 -0.52 8.33 12.30
N ILE A 50 -1.06 9.48 12.67
CA ILE A 50 -1.44 9.79 14.06
C ILE A 50 -2.56 8.89 14.59
N HIS A 51 -3.32 8.24 13.70
CA HIS A 51 -4.43 7.36 14.05
C HIS A 51 -3.99 5.94 14.43
N ARG A 52 -2.71 5.59 14.23
CA ARG A 52 -2.19 4.30 14.72
C ARG A 52 -2.25 4.25 16.24
N SER A 53 -2.59 3.09 16.79
CA SER A 53 -2.67 2.89 18.24
C SER A 53 -1.36 3.23 18.96
N HIS A 54 -0.23 2.98 18.29
CA HIS A 54 1.11 3.19 18.87
C HIS A 54 1.78 4.51 18.47
N SER A 55 1.12 5.37 17.69
CA SER A 55 1.68 6.65 17.19
C SER A 55 2.28 7.52 18.30
N ARG A 56 1.60 7.64 19.45
CA ARG A 56 2.11 8.43 20.59
C ARG A 56 3.43 7.90 21.14
N ARG A 57 3.64 6.57 21.12
CA ARG A 57 4.88 5.94 21.58
C ARG A 57 5.99 6.16 20.57
N LEU A 58 5.68 6.05 19.27
CA LEU A 58 6.60 6.39 18.18
C LEU A 58 7.05 7.85 18.26
N PHE A 59 6.12 8.80 18.41
CA PHE A 59 6.47 10.23 18.57
C PHE A 59 7.38 10.46 19.78
N LYS A 60 7.08 9.82 20.93
CA LYS A 60 7.95 9.90 22.10
C LYS A 60 9.34 9.30 21.85
N ALA A 61 9.42 8.16 21.15
CA ALA A 61 10.69 7.52 20.80
C ALA A 61 11.54 8.40 19.89
N LEU A 62 10.91 9.06 18.92
CA LEU A 62 11.52 9.98 17.97
C LEU A 62 11.68 11.41 18.53
N ARG A 63 11.30 11.65 19.78
CA ARG A 63 11.29 12.98 20.43
C ARG A 63 10.48 14.04 19.68
N MET A 64 9.43 13.62 18.99
CA MET A 64 8.51 14.48 18.27
C MET A 64 7.32 14.89 19.15
N ARG A 65 6.79 16.09 18.89
CA ARG A 65 5.51 16.52 19.44
C ARG A 65 4.35 15.92 18.65
N SER A 66 3.22 15.64 19.29
CA SER A 66 2.02 15.14 18.61
C SER A 66 1.37 16.15 17.64
N ASN A 67 1.75 17.42 17.75
CA ASN A 67 1.35 18.53 16.88
C ASN A 67 2.59 19.16 16.23
N ALA A 68 3.55 18.32 15.84
CA ALA A 68 4.77 18.77 15.18
C ALA A 68 4.43 19.56 13.90
N ASP A 69 5.14 20.66 13.68
CA ASP A 69 5.04 21.41 12.43
C ASP A 69 5.88 20.74 11.30
N ILE A 70 5.71 21.21 10.08
CA ILE A 70 6.40 20.67 8.92
C ILE A 70 7.92 20.63 9.12
N SER A 71 8.52 21.64 9.74
CA SER A 71 9.97 21.70 9.93
C SER A 71 10.47 20.65 10.92
N GLU A 72 9.71 20.36 11.97
CA GLU A 72 9.99 19.29 12.93
C GLU A 72 9.83 17.90 12.28
N LEU A 73 8.78 17.73 11.47
CA LEU A 73 8.52 16.51 10.72
C LEU A 73 9.67 16.21 9.72
N ILE A 74 10.12 17.23 8.98
CA ILE A 74 11.26 17.11 8.08
C ILE A 74 12.54 16.78 8.84
N ALA A 75 12.80 17.47 9.94
CA ALA A 75 14.02 17.28 10.73
C ALA A 75 14.16 15.84 11.29
N VAL A 76 13.05 15.15 11.53
CA VAL A 76 13.06 13.77 12.05
C VAL A 76 12.99 12.73 10.94
N GLY A 77 12.04 12.86 10.01
CA GLY A 77 11.73 11.84 9.01
C GLY A 77 12.36 12.07 7.65
N HIS A 78 12.66 13.31 7.30
CA HIS A 78 13.07 13.71 5.95
C HIS A 78 12.11 13.23 4.83
N GLY A 79 10.90 12.83 5.16
CA GLY A 79 9.93 12.27 4.23
C GLY A 79 10.41 11.00 3.51
N VAL A 80 11.31 10.23 4.11
CA VAL A 80 11.88 9.01 3.50
C VAL A 80 10.84 7.88 3.51
N SER A 81 10.73 7.17 2.40
CA SER A 81 10.00 5.90 2.29
C SER A 81 10.91 4.77 1.83
N ILE A 82 10.55 3.52 2.13
CA ILE A 82 11.26 2.35 1.61
C ILE A 82 10.97 2.14 0.13
N THR A 83 9.75 2.41 -0.31
CA THR A 83 9.25 2.05 -1.64
C THR A 83 9.59 3.05 -2.75
N ASP A 84 10.32 4.13 -2.43
CA ASP A 84 10.76 5.14 -3.40
C ASP A 84 12.07 5.81 -3.01
N ASN A 85 12.56 6.74 -3.84
CA ASN A 85 13.82 7.44 -3.65
C ASN A 85 13.64 8.93 -3.31
N TRP A 86 12.42 9.41 -3.07
CA TRP A 86 12.15 10.81 -2.74
C TRP A 86 12.35 11.09 -1.26
N TRP A 87 12.96 12.23 -0.97
CA TRP A 87 13.15 12.73 0.38
C TRP A 87 13.40 14.25 0.39
N ILE A 88 13.47 14.86 1.55
CA ILE A 88 13.63 16.31 1.70
C ILE A 88 14.68 16.63 2.78
N GLN A 89 15.46 17.65 2.54
CA GLN A 89 16.40 18.21 3.52
C GLN A 89 16.34 19.73 3.52
N ARG A 90 16.79 20.32 4.62
CA ARG A 90 16.96 21.76 4.70
C ARG A 90 18.11 22.18 3.79
N ASP A 91 18.12 23.43 3.35
CA ASP A 91 19.17 23.94 2.46
C ASP A 91 20.55 24.00 3.13
N ASP A 92 20.60 24.12 4.46
CA ASP A 92 21.82 24.12 5.27
C ASP A 92 22.34 22.71 5.62
N GLU A 93 21.61 21.65 5.29
CA GLU A 93 22.01 20.25 5.50
C GLU A 93 22.71 19.69 4.25
N ASN A 94 23.57 18.70 4.47
CA ASN A 94 24.21 17.93 3.40
C ASN A 94 24.22 16.45 3.76
N LEU A 95 23.06 15.79 3.60
CA LEU A 95 22.86 14.38 3.93
C LEU A 95 23.11 13.51 2.69
N ASP A 96 23.61 12.30 2.92
CA ASP A 96 23.76 11.28 1.88
C ASP A 96 22.57 10.33 1.92
N TYR A 97 21.92 10.13 0.78
CA TYR A 97 20.79 9.22 0.61
C TYR A 97 21.05 7.82 1.20
N GLN A 98 22.25 7.29 1.04
CA GLN A 98 22.63 5.97 1.54
C GLN A 98 22.54 5.84 3.07
N THR A 99 22.58 6.97 3.78
CA THR A 99 22.51 7.00 5.24
C THR A 99 21.10 7.19 5.79
N LEU A 100 20.10 7.38 4.91
CA LEU A 100 18.75 7.75 5.34
C LEU A 100 17.86 6.55 5.70
N LYS A 101 18.00 5.44 4.98
CA LYS A 101 17.18 4.22 5.18
C LYS A 101 17.85 3.29 6.21
N GLN A 102 18.01 3.77 7.44
CA GLN A 102 18.62 2.98 8.52
C GLN A 102 17.54 2.21 9.28
N TYR A 103 17.71 0.88 9.32
CA TYR A 103 16.86 0.00 10.10
C TYR A 103 17.17 0.09 11.61
N ASN A 104 16.13 0.10 12.42
CA ASN A 104 16.24 0.00 13.87
C ASN A 104 15.15 -0.95 14.41
N GLU A 105 15.58 -2.04 15.05
CA GLU A 105 14.70 -3.08 15.58
C GLU A 105 13.78 -2.58 16.69
N GLU A 106 14.30 -1.73 17.61
CA GLU A 106 13.51 -1.19 18.71
C GLU A 106 12.39 -0.28 18.19
N LEU A 107 12.67 0.51 17.14
CA LEU A 107 11.67 1.37 16.52
C LEU A 107 10.58 0.54 15.81
N ALA A 108 10.97 -0.53 15.11
CA ALA A 108 10.05 -1.46 14.47
C ALA A 108 9.16 -2.17 15.52
N ASP A 109 9.75 -2.58 16.66
CA ASP A 109 8.99 -3.17 17.77
C ASP A 109 8.01 -2.18 18.41
N ILE A 110 8.39 -0.92 18.57
CA ILE A 110 7.47 0.13 19.05
C ILE A 110 6.31 0.30 18.08
N ALA A 111 6.59 0.31 16.77
CA ALA A 111 5.57 0.46 15.75
C ALA A 111 4.58 -0.72 15.72
N LEU A 112 5.07 -1.95 15.86
CA LEU A 112 4.23 -3.16 15.81
C LEU A 112 3.53 -3.48 17.13
N PHE A 113 4.27 -3.43 18.24
CA PHE A 113 3.78 -3.95 19.54
C PHE A 113 3.48 -2.83 20.55
N GLY A 114 3.83 -1.60 20.22
CA GLY A 114 3.79 -0.51 21.18
C GLY A 114 4.73 -0.71 22.37
N ALA A 115 5.70 -1.61 22.22
CA ALA A 115 6.53 -2.08 23.31
C ALA A 115 7.71 -1.14 23.55
N SER A 116 7.74 -0.56 24.74
CA SER A 116 8.97 -0.08 25.35
C SER A 116 8.67 0.20 26.83
N GLU A 117 9.11 -0.66 27.72
CA GLU A 117 9.04 -0.38 29.16
C GLU A 117 10.04 0.71 29.60
N SER A 118 11.10 0.90 28.84
CA SER A 118 12.01 2.05 28.92
C SER A 118 12.75 2.16 27.59
N LEU A 119 12.65 3.30 26.92
CA LEU A 119 13.56 3.62 25.82
C LEU A 119 15.00 3.55 26.36
N LYS A 120 15.67 2.44 26.08
CA LYS A 120 17.04 2.22 26.53
C LYS A 120 18.05 3.01 25.72
N ASN A 121 17.68 3.33 24.46
CA ASN A 121 18.53 4.00 23.52
C ASN A 121 17.92 5.34 23.09
N ASP A 122 18.77 6.24 22.68
CA ASP A 122 18.36 7.46 21.97
C ASP A 122 18.06 7.09 20.51
N LEU A 123 16.79 7.14 20.15
CA LEU A 123 16.33 6.81 18.79
C LEU A 123 16.17 8.05 17.90
N SER A 124 16.55 9.23 18.39
CA SER A 124 16.37 10.50 17.64
C SER A 124 17.19 10.57 16.34
N GLY A 125 18.17 9.68 16.14
CA GLY A 125 18.94 9.57 14.89
C GLY A 125 18.34 8.61 13.87
N TYR A 126 17.29 7.85 14.25
CA TYR A 126 16.61 6.91 13.36
C TYR A 126 15.31 7.51 12.83
N ARG A 127 14.75 6.89 11.80
CA ARG A 127 13.53 7.33 11.13
C ARG A 127 12.49 6.22 11.12
N GLU A 128 11.25 6.60 11.27
CA GLU A 128 10.15 5.74 10.83
C GLU A 128 10.08 5.85 9.31
N LEU A 129 10.12 4.71 8.62
CA LEU A 129 10.42 4.64 7.20
C LEU A 129 9.18 4.75 6.31
N GLY A 130 8.33 5.73 6.57
CA GLY A 130 7.22 6.11 5.69
C GLY A 130 6.15 5.03 5.53
N THR A 131 5.47 4.68 6.63
CA THR A 131 4.35 3.74 6.58
C THR A 131 3.03 4.47 6.78
N VAL A 132 2.29 4.73 5.71
CA VAL A 132 0.96 5.35 5.74
C VAL A 132 -0.12 4.32 6.13
N GLY A 133 -1.21 4.77 6.75
CA GLY A 133 -2.39 3.98 7.12
C GLY A 133 -2.47 3.60 8.58
N SER A 134 -3.68 3.28 9.02
CA SER A 134 -4.06 3.15 10.43
C SER A 134 -3.68 1.83 11.12
N PHE A 135 -3.30 0.81 10.37
CA PHE A 135 -2.89 -0.49 10.92
C PHE A 135 -1.48 -0.44 11.49
N GLU A 136 -1.23 -1.25 12.54
CA GLU A 136 0.11 -1.42 13.10
C GLU A 136 1.00 -2.12 12.08
N LYS A 137 2.05 -1.44 11.66
CA LYS A 137 2.99 -1.95 10.67
C LYS A 137 4.37 -1.33 10.84
N ALA A 138 5.39 -2.07 10.40
CA ALA A 138 6.77 -1.62 10.40
C ALA A 138 7.56 -2.30 9.29
N TRP A 139 8.54 -1.59 8.76
CA TRP A 139 9.55 -2.16 7.91
C TRP A 139 10.62 -2.87 8.74
N ARG A 140 11.01 -4.08 8.32
CA ARG A 140 12.17 -4.81 8.84
C ARG A 140 13.13 -5.14 7.72
N PHE A 141 14.43 -5.02 7.99
CA PHE A 141 15.48 -5.33 7.03
C PHE A 141 16.12 -6.66 7.38
N LEU A 142 15.86 -7.69 6.57
CA LEU A 142 16.32 -9.06 6.78
C LEU A 142 16.95 -9.60 5.50
N ASN A 143 18.09 -10.27 5.59
CA ASN A 143 18.76 -10.90 4.45
C ASN A 143 18.95 -9.95 3.25
N ARG A 144 19.26 -8.68 3.51
CA ARG A 144 19.46 -7.61 2.50
C ARG A 144 18.21 -7.20 1.74
N LYS A 145 17.03 -7.48 2.29
CA LYS A 145 15.73 -7.11 1.72
C LYS A 145 14.86 -6.45 2.78
N TRP A 146 13.98 -5.56 2.35
CA TRP A 146 12.98 -4.96 3.19
C TRP A 146 11.68 -5.78 3.17
N TYR A 147 11.10 -5.93 4.35
CA TYR A 147 9.82 -6.61 4.55
C TYR A 147 8.90 -5.73 5.38
N MET A 148 7.69 -5.50 4.87
CA MET A 148 6.61 -4.89 5.64
C MET A 148 5.95 -5.94 6.51
N TYR A 149 5.99 -5.74 7.82
CA TYR A 149 5.23 -6.50 8.81
C TYR A 149 3.96 -5.72 9.12
N LYS A 150 2.79 -6.33 8.97
CA LYS A 150 1.49 -5.71 9.22
C LYS A 150 0.71 -6.59 10.19
N GLN A 151 0.17 -5.99 11.23
CA GLN A 151 -0.77 -6.62 12.16
C GLN A 151 -2.21 -6.26 11.75
N GLY A 152 -3.16 -7.02 12.30
CA GLY A 152 -4.57 -6.80 12.10
C GLY A 152 -5.38 -7.82 12.90
N SER A 153 -6.69 -7.71 12.86
CA SER A 153 -7.57 -8.76 13.34
C SER A 153 -7.39 -10.03 12.50
N THR A 154 -7.67 -11.19 13.07
CA THR A 154 -7.61 -12.46 12.32
C THR A 154 -8.41 -12.40 11.01
N ARG A 155 -9.53 -11.66 11.01
CA ARG A 155 -10.35 -11.50 9.80
C ARG A 155 -9.65 -10.72 8.70
N GLU A 156 -8.96 -9.65 9.05
CA GLU A 156 -8.19 -8.84 8.11
C GLU A 156 -7.01 -9.62 7.55
N LEU A 157 -6.27 -10.33 8.41
CA LEU A 157 -5.16 -11.18 7.97
C LEU A 157 -5.63 -12.31 7.04
N ILE A 158 -6.78 -12.95 7.33
CA ILE A 158 -7.38 -13.97 6.47
C ILE A 158 -7.83 -13.35 5.15
N SER A 159 -8.46 -12.17 5.15
CA SER A 159 -8.91 -11.51 3.94
C SER A 159 -7.74 -11.22 3.01
N GLU A 160 -6.68 -10.62 3.52
CA GLU A 160 -5.50 -10.25 2.74
C GLU A 160 -4.76 -11.50 2.22
N TYR A 161 -4.57 -12.51 3.07
CA TYR A 161 -3.86 -13.74 2.67
C TYR A 161 -4.66 -14.61 1.69
N TYR A 162 -5.99 -14.71 1.88
CA TYR A 162 -6.87 -15.40 0.94
C TYR A 162 -6.87 -14.72 -0.44
N ALA A 163 -6.99 -13.39 -0.47
CA ALA A 163 -6.95 -12.62 -1.70
C ALA A 163 -5.62 -12.80 -2.43
N TYR A 164 -4.50 -12.75 -1.71
CA TYR A 164 -3.17 -13.05 -2.27
C TYR A 164 -3.11 -14.43 -2.93
N LEU A 165 -3.51 -15.47 -2.22
CA LEU A 165 -3.46 -16.84 -2.76
C LEU A 165 -4.38 -17.02 -3.97
N PHE A 166 -5.55 -16.39 -3.95
CA PHE A 166 -6.49 -16.39 -5.06
C PHE A 166 -5.89 -15.69 -6.30
N LEU A 167 -5.41 -14.47 -6.15
CA LEU A 167 -4.81 -13.69 -7.24
C LEU A 167 -3.55 -14.36 -7.80
N LYS A 168 -2.71 -14.91 -6.93
CA LYS A 168 -1.53 -15.69 -7.34
C LYS A 168 -1.93 -16.93 -8.15
N ALA A 169 -2.99 -17.63 -7.74
CA ALA A 169 -3.50 -18.79 -8.48
C ALA A 169 -4.10 -18.41 -9.84
N MET A 170 -4.59 -17.17 -9.98
CA MET A 170 -5.03 -16.58 -11.26
C MET A 170 -3.87 -16.08 -12.13
N GLY A 171 -2.62 -16.15 -11.67
CA GLY A 171 -1.45 -15.64 -12.40
C GLY A 171 -1.35 -14.11 -12.43
N VAL A 172 -2.03 -13.42 -11.54
CA VAL A 172 -1.99 -11.96 -11.42
C VAL A 172 -0.70 -11.51 -10.74
N CYS A 173 -0.13 -10.39 -11.18
CA CYS A 173 0.98 -9.74 -10.50
C CYS A 173 0.48 -9.15 -9.17
N VAL A 174 0.74 -9.84 -8.07
CA VAL A 174 0.33 -9.48 -6.72
C VAL A 174 1.53 -9.47 -5.79
N ALA A 175 1.55 -8.60 -4.80
CA ALA A 175 2.58 -8.57 -3.77
C ALA A 175 2.63 -9.93 -3.04
N GLU A 176 3.85 -10.43 -2.80
CA GLU A 176 4.04 -11.74 -2.18
C GLU A 176 3.84 -11.64 -0.66
N TYR A 177 2.96 -12.48 -0.13
CA TYR A 177 2.62 -12.47 1.29
C TYR A 177 2.95 -13.80 1.98
N GLN A 178 3.30 -13.70 3.25
CA GLN A 178 3.52 -14.82 4.15
C GLN A 178 2.88 -14.53 5.51
N ILE A 179 2.42 -15.57 6.19
CA ILE A 179 1.96 -15.47 7.58
C ILE A 179 3.10 -15.85 8.50
N GLN A 180 3.41 -15.00 9.46
CA GLN A 180 4.46 -15.25 10.43
C GLN A 180 3.99 -14.93 11.84
N ARG A 181 4.38 -15.80 12.80
CA ARG A 181 4.33 -15.47 14.21
C ARG A 181 5.58 -14.72 14.59
N THR A 182 5.41 -13.55 15.15
CA THR A 182 6.50 -12.66 15.56
C THR A 182 6.43 -12.45 17.07
N ILE A 183 7.57 -12.50 17.71
CA ILE A 183 7.71 -12.23 19.13
C ILE A 183 8.50 -10.94 19.28
N SER A 184 8.00 -10.00 20.07
CA SER A 184 8.74 -8.79 20.40
C SER A 184 9.97 -9.12 21.22
N ASP A 185 11.13 -8.72 20.77
CA ASP A 185 12.40 -8.93 21.47
C ASP A 185 12.47 -8.15 22.79
N THR A 186 11.69 -7.08 22.90
CA THR A 186 11.69 -6.20 24.09
C THR A 186 10.70 -6.64 25.17
N THR A 187 9.54 -7.20 24.79
CA THR A 187 8.44 -7.53 25.74
C THR A 187 8.11 -9.01 25.78
N GLY A 188 8.58 -9.83 24.84
CA GLY A 188 8.16 -11.20 24.68
C GLY A 188 6.71 -11.39 24.21
N LEU A 189 6.02 -10.33 23.79
CA LEU A 189 4.66 -10.43 23.24
C LEU A 189 4.69 -11.13 21.89
N GLU A 190 3.85 -12.14 21.74
CA GLU A 190 3.63 -12.83 20.48
C GLU A 190 2.49 -12.20 19.71
N SER A 191 2.66 -12.08 18.39
CA SER A 191 1.62 -11.61 17.47
C SER A 191 1.71 -12.38 16.14
N VAL A 192 0.57 -12.47 15.45
CA VAL A 192 0.53 -12.96 14.07
C VAL A 192 0.59 -11.75 13.15
N CYS A 193 1.56 -11.77 12.25
CA CYS A 193 1.74 -10.74 11.24
C CYS A 193 1.56 -11.33 9.84
N ILE A 194 1.03 -10.54 8.94
CA ILE A 194 1.23 -10.76 7.50
C ILE A 194 2.47 -10.00 7.07
N ILE A 195 3.30 -10.64 6.26
CA ILE A 195 4.58 -10.09 5.82
C ILE A 195 4.56 -10.01 4.31
N THR A 196 4.98 -8.88 3.76
CA THR A 196 5.22 -8.73 2.32
C THR A 196 6.61 -8.21 2.05
N GLU A 197 7.28 -8.78 1.06
CA GLU A 197 8.56 -8.26 0.57
C GLU A 197 8.32 -6.94 -0.17
N ASP A 198 9.26 -6.00 -0.04
CA ASP A 198 9.24 -4.75 -0.80
C ASP A 198 9.28 -5.02 -2.31
N PHE A 199 8.21 -4.66 -3.01
CA PHE A 199 8.09 -4.86 -4.44
C PHE A 199 8.78 -3.77 -5.28
N SER A 200 9.34 -2.73 -4.65
CA SER A 200 10.16 -1.72 -5.31
C SER A 200 11.62 -2.16 -5.52
N ASP A 201 11.97 -3.38 -5.11
CA ASP A 201 13.31 -3.97 -5.17
C ASP A 201 14.37 -3.08 -4.51
N ASN A 202 14.17 -2.77 -3.23
CA ASN A 202 15.01 -1.84 -2.46
C ASN A 202 15.10 -0.45 -3.12
N ALA A 203 13.99 0.03 -3.67
CA ALA A 203 13.89 1.28 -4.43
C ALA A 203 14.78 1.31 -5.70
N ALA A 204 15.01 0.16 -6.34
CA ALA A 204 15.45 0.13 -7.74
C ALA A 204 14.38 0.74 -8.65
N PHE A 205 13.11 0.67 -8.23
CA PHE A 205 11.96 1.36 -8.79
C PHE A 205 11.38 2.33 -7.77
N ASP A 206 10.69 3.37 -8.23
CA ASP A 206 9.88 4.23 -7.38
C ASP A 206 8.43 3.76 -7.46
N PHE A 207 7.84 3.39 -6.33
CA PHE A 207 6.38 3.23 -6.25
C PHE A 207 5.74 4.61 -6.11
N GLU A 208 4.88 4.96 -7.05
CA GLU A 208 4.13 6.20 -7.00
C GLU A 208 2.63 5.91 -6.97
N PRO A 209 1.95 6.24 -5.85
CA PRO A 209 0.53 5.97 -5.69
C PRO A 209 -0.33 6.85 -6.60
N PHE A 210 -1.51 6.35 -6.97
CA PHE A 210 -2.45 7.07 -7.83
C PHE A 210 -2.95 8.39 -7.24
N CYS A 211 -2.90 8.58 -5.92
CA CYS A 211 -3.23 9.87 -5.30
C CYS A 211 -2.33 11.03 -5.75
N ASN A 212 -1.15 10.73 -6.33
CA ASN A 212 -0.30 11.74 -6.98
C ASN A 212 -0.79 12.15 -8.37
N TYR A 213 -1.65 11.35 -9.00
CA TYR A 213 -2.20 11.57 -10.34
C TYR A 213 -3.68 11.92 -10.32
N PHE A 214 -4.43 11.32 -9.38
CA PHE A 214 -5.89 11.36 -9.33
C PHE A 214 -6.35 11.69 -7.91
N SER A 215 -7.52 12.31 -7.80
CA SER A 215 -8.20 12.52 -6.51
C SER A 215 -8.97 11.25 -6.10
N ASP A 216 -9.11 10.96 -4.81
CA ASP A 216 -9.92 9.83 -4.31
C ASP A 216 -11.43 9.95 -4.60
N ARG A 217 -11.87 11.09 -5.11
CA ARG A 217 -13.26 11.32 -5.52
C ARG A 217 -13.50 11.02 -6.99
N GLU A 218 -12.46 10.65 -7.74
CA GLU A 218 -12.58 10.38 -9.16
C GLU A 218 -13.07 8.96 -9.39
N GLU A 219 -14.09 8.85 -10.24
CA GLU A 219 -14.69 7.57 -10.62
C GLU A 219 -13.69 6.72 -11.42
N PRO A 220 -13.73 5.38 -11.32
CA PRO A 220 -12.86 4.49 -12.09
C PRO A 220 -12.85 4.75 -13.60
N ALA A 221 -13.98 5.16 -14.16
CA ALA A 221 -14.09 5.55 -15.57
C ALA A 221 -13.20 6.75 -15.91
N TYR A 222 -13.17 7.75 -15.06
CA TYR A 222 -12.33 8.94 -15.23
C TYR A 222 -10.85 8.62 -15.15
N ILE A 223 -10.48 7.73 -14.23
CA ILE A 223 -9.09 7.24 -14.10
C ILE A 223 -8.71 6.50 -15.38
N LEU A 224 -9.56 5.56 -15.84
CA LEU A 224 -9.31 4.77 -17.04
C LEU A 224 -9.06 5.62 -18.28
N GLU A 225 -9.84 6.70 -18.50
CA GLU A 225 -9.66 7.62 -19.62
C GLU A 225 -8.29 8.33 -19.64
N ARG A 226 -7.65 8.43 -18.49
CA ARG A 226 -6.38 9.15 -18.31
C ARG A 226 -5.16 8.23 -18.20
N LEU A 227 -5.40 6.95 -17.96
CA LEU A 227 -4.34 5.96 -17.97
C LEU A 227 -3.80 5.76 -19.39
N PRO A 228 -2.50 5.47 -19.55
CA PRO A 228 -1.97 4.98 -20.82
C PRO A 228 -2.74 3.73 -21.25
N GLU A 229 -3.06 3.62 -22.54
CA GLU A 229 -3.84 2.48 -23.10
C GLU A 229 -3.22 1.12 -22.73
N SER A 230 -1.89 1.07 -22.67
CA SER A 230 -1.14 -0.14 -22.24
C SER A 230 -1.44 -0.59 -20.81
N GLN A 231 -2.04 0.26 -19.98
CA GLN A 231 -2.39 -0.03 -18.59
C GLN A 231 -3.88 -0.34 -18.39
N HIS A 232 -4.72 -0.10 -19.40
CA HIS A 232 -6.17 -0.28 -19.30
C HIS A 232 -6.54 -1.70 -18.89
N GLN A 233 -5.97 -2.72 -19.53
CA GLN A 233 -6.26 -4.12 -19.19
C GLN A 233 -5.91 -4.43 -17.73
N SER A 234 -4.72 -4.06 -17.27
CA SER A 234 -4.30 -4.34 -15.89
C SER A 234 -5.20 -3.63 -14.88
N TYR A 235 -5.57 -2.39 -15.14
CA TYR A 235 -6.45 -1.62 -14.25
C TYR A 235 -7.87 -2.20 -14.22
N VAL A 236 -8.46 -2.51 -15.37
CA VAL A 236 -9.81 -3.11 -15.46
C VAL A 236 -9.85 -4.49 -14.79
N MET A 237 -8.82 -5.31 -15.00
CA MET A 237 -8.74 -6.61 -14.34
C MET A 237 -8.56 -6.48 -12.82
N MET A 238 -7.87 -5.45 -12.33
CA MET A 238 -7.82 -5.15 -10.91
C MET A 238 -9.22 -4.87 -10.34
N LEU A 239 -10.01 -4.00 -11.00
CA LEU A 239 -11.37 -3.70 -10.57
C LEU A 239 -12.28 -4.93 -10.61
N PHE A 240 -12.13 -5.80 -11.61
CA PHE A 240 -12.84 -7.06 -11.68
C PHE A 240 -12.51 -7.97 -10.49
N TYR A 241 -11.24 -8.14 -10.15
CA TYR A 241 -10.84 -8.93 -8.99
C TYR A 241 -11.25 -8.27 -7.66
N ASP A 242 -11.23 -6.95 -7.56
CA ASP A 242 -11.75 -6.22 -6.40
C ASP A 242 -13.27 -6.51 -6.22
N ALA A 243 -14.03 -6.59 -7.31
CA ALA A 243 -15.45 -6.96 -7.23
C ALA A 243 -15.65 -8.42 -6.80
N LEU A 244 -14.85 -9.37 -7.33
CA LEU A 244 -14.90 -10.79 -6.93
C LEU A 244 -14.53 -10.98 -5.46
N LEU A 245 -13.55 -10.25 -4.97
CA LEU A 245 -13.04 -10.34 -3.60
C LEU A 245 -13.75 -9.39 -2.63
N PHE A 246 -14.72 -8.61 -3.09
CA PHE A 246 -15.41 -7.57 -2.33
C PHE A 246 -14.44 -6.64 -1.59
N ASN A 247 -13.47 -6.10 -2.32
CA ASN A 247 -12.50 -5.17 -1.77
C ASN A 247 -13.07 -3.75 -1.73
N GLY A 248 -13.60 -3.36 -0.58
CA GLY A 248 -14.20 -2.04 -0.37
C GLY A 248 -13.22 -0.91 -0.08
N ASP A 249 -11.92 -1.20 -0.01
CA ASP A 249 -10.88 -0.25 0.40
C ASP A 249 -9.90 0.09 -0.74
N ARG A 250 -10.30 -0.08 -2.00
CA ARG A 250 -9.48 0.32 -3.14
C ARG A 250 -9.53 1.84 -3.34
N HIS A 251 -8.71 2.56 -2.60
CA HIS A 251 -8.48 3.99 -2.79
C HIS A 251 -7.13 4.24 -3.51
N ASN A 252 -6.91 5.48 -3.94
CA ASN A 252 -5.76 5.85 -4.78
C ASN A 252 -4.38 5.74 -4.09
N GLN A 253 -4.30 5.41 -2.80
CA GLN A 253 -3.04 5.04 -2.12
C GLN A 253 -2.77 3.53 -2.18
N ASN A 254 -3.79 2.69 -2.46
CA ASN A 254 -3.68 1.23 -2.55
C ASN A 254 -3.54 0.73 -4.01
N VAL A 255 -3.22 1.62 -4.92
CA VAL A 255 -2.87 1.37 -6.32
C VAL A 255 -1.88 2.43 -6.79
N GLY A 256 -0.98 2.09 -7.70
CA GLY A 256 0.00 3.03 -8.22
C GLY A 256 0.85 2.45 -9.34
N PHE A 257 1.80 3.25 -9.78
CA PHE A 257 2.77 2.86 -10.80
C PHE A 257 4.11 2.50 -10.18
N LEU A 258 4.81 1.56 -10.82
CA LEU A 258 6.26 1.45 -10.71
C LEU A 258 6.89 2.35 -11.77
N ARG A 259 7.84 3.18 -11.35
CA ARG A 259 8.61 4.05 -12.22
C ARG A 259 10.08 3.66 -12.20
N ASN A 260 10.73 3.83 -13.32
CA ASN A 260 12.17 3.70 -13.40
C ASN A 260 12.83 4.83 -12.58
N SER A 261 13.62 4.45 -11.57
CA SER A 261 14.22 5.42 -10.65
C SER A 261 15.32 6.30 -11.27
N GLU A 262 15.79 5.99 -12.48
CA GLU A 262 16.79 6.82 -13.17
C GLU A 262 16.16 7.79 -14.19
N THR A 263 15.06 7.38 -14.82
CA THR A 263 14.43 8.16 -15.89
C THR A 263 13.09 8.79 -15.50
N GLY A 264 12.42 8.26 -14.45
CA GLY A 264 11.07 8.64 -14.07
C GLY A 264 9.97 8.06 -14.98
N GLU A 265 10.33 7.20 -15.95
CA GLU A 265 9.37 6.58 -16.86
C GLU A 265 8.47 5.59 -16.13
N ILE A 266 7.16 5.62 -16.43
CA ILE A 266 6.18 4.66 -15.91
C ILE A 266 6.42 3.31 -16.60
N LEU A 267 6.71 2.28 -15.80
CA LEU A 267 6.93 0.91 -16.26
C LEU A 267 5.63 0.10 -16.32
N GLY A 268 4.70 0.38 -15.42
CA GLY A 268 3.42 -0.29 -15.34
C GLY A 268 2.77 -0.13 -13.98
N LEU A 269 1.61 -0.77 -13.79
CA LEU A 269 0.99 -0.86 -12.47
C LEU A 269 1.88 -1.66 -11.52
N ALA A 270 1.94 -1.20 -10.27
CA ALA A 270 2.54 -1.97 -9.19
C ALA A 270 1.78 -3.30 -8.98
N PRO A 271 2.42 -4.33 -8.41
CA PRO A 271 1.71 -5.53 -7.99
C PRO A 271 0.48 -5.17 -7.16
N TYR A 272 -0.63 -5.91 -7.28
CA TYR A 272 -1.82 -5.66 -6.46
C TYR A 272 -1.51 -5.93 -5.00
N PHE A 273 -1.97 -5.08 -4.10
CA PHE A 273 -1.71 -5.19 -2.66
C PHE A 273 -2.87 -4.60 -1.85
N ASP A 274 -2.83 -4.82 -0.53
CA ASP A 274 -3.76 -4.28 0.48
C ASP A 274 -5.21 -4.71 0.27
N TYR A 275 -5.46 -6.02 0.50
CA TYR A 275 -6.79 -6.64 0.46
C TYR A 275 -7.34 -6.95 1.86
N ASN A 276 -6.82 -6.33 2.90
CA ASN A 276 -7.18 -6.61 4.29
C ASN A 276 -8.66 -6.32 4.62
N LEU A 277 -9.26 -5.33 3.94
CA LEU A 277 -10.68 -4.97 4.08
C LEU A 277 -11.55 -5.60 2.99
N SER A 278 -11.21 -6.81 2.54
CA SER A 278 -12.03 -7.63 1.63
C SER A 278 -12.78 -8.75 2.38
N LEU A 279 -13.68 -9.43 1.72
CA LEU A 279 -14.36 -10.66 2.15
C LEU A 279 -14.67 -10.76 3.67
N ALA A 280 -13.78 -11.44 4.43
CA ALA A 280 -14.00 -11.76 5.84
C ALA A 280 -14.02 -10.55 6.76
N ALA A 281 -13.24 -9.52 6.47
CA ALA A 281 -13.10 -8.34 7.31
C ALA A 281 -14.36 -7.48 7.27
N THR A 282 -14.96 -7.32 6.09
CA THR A 282 -16.12 -6.46 5.88
C THR A 282 -17.46 -7.17 6.14
N GLY A 283 -17.41 -8.51 6.30
CA GLY A 283 -18.62 -9.33 6.28
C GLY A 283 -19.12 -9.51 4.84
N ILE A 284 -19.26 -10.77 4.42
CA ILE A 284 -19.58 -11.09 3.03
C ILE A 284 -21.04 -10.70 2.75
N PRO A 285 -21.31 -9.74 1.87
CA PRO A 285 -22.66 -9.36 1.51
C PRO A 285 -23.29 -10.47 0.67
N ARG A 286 -24.61 -10.48 0.60
CA ARG A 286 -25.30 -11.27 -0.41
C ARG A 286 -25.25 -10.50 -1.73
N ILE A 287 -24.91 -11.19 -2.81
CA ILE A 287 -25.11 -10.64 -4.15
C ILE A 287 -26.61 -10.74 -4.49
N ASP A 288 -27.17 -9.66 -5.02
CA ASP A 288 -28.53 -9.65 -5.56
C ASP A 288 -28.46 -10.18 -6.99
N ALA A 289 -29.15 -11.27 -7.26
CA ALA A 289 -29.14 -11.91 -8.58
C ALA A 289 -29.64 -10.99 -9.72
N GLU A 290 -30.48 -10.00 -9.40
CA GLU A 290 -31.00 -9.05 -10.41
C GLU A 290 -30.20 -7.75 -10.49
N LYS A 291 -29.53 -7.34 -9.39
CA LYS A 291 -28.89 -6.01 -9.26
C LYS A 291 -27.37 -6.08 -9.08
N GLY A 292 -26.83 -7.29 -8.89
CA GLY A 292 -25.42 -7.44 -8.53
C GLY A 292 -25.06 -6.79 -7.19
N ASN A 293 -23.83 -6.29 -7.09
CA ASN A 293 -23.38 -5.44 -5.99
C ASN A 293 -22.94 -4.06 -6.52
N VAL A 294 -22.50 -3.17 -5.65
CA VAL A 294 -22.07 -1.82 -6.04
C VAL A 294 -20.93 -1.88 -7.07
N PHE A 295 -19.93 -2.74 -6.86
CA PHE A 295 -18.77 -2.85 -7.77
C PHE A 295 -19.17 -3.40 -9.15
N THR A 296 -20.04 -4.43 -9.22
CA THR A 296 -20.50 -5.00 -10.50
C THR A 296 -21.30 -3.98 -11.29
N ARG A 297 -22.15 -3.21 -10.64
CA ARG A 297 -22.97 -2.20 -11.29
C ARG A 297 -22.10 -1.08 -11.88
N ASP A 298 -21.25 -0.48 -11.06
CA ASP A 298 -20.40 0.63 -11.48
C ASP A 298 -19.43 0.20 -12.61
N PHE A 299 -18.96 -1.06 -12.55
CA PHE A 299 -18.15 -1.66 -13.62
C PHE A 299 -18.93 -1.81 -14.92
N LEU A 300 -20.15 -2.37 -14.87
CA LEU A 300 -20.98 -2.65 -16.05
C LEU A 300 -21.56 -1.38 -16.71
N GLU A 301 -21.62 -0.28 -16.00
CA GLU A 301 -21.96 1.03 -16.56
C GLU A 301 -20.87 1.59 -17.50
N ASN A 302 -19.63 1.05 -17.45
CA ASN A 302 -18.50 1.48 -18.27
C ASN A 302 -18.27 0.54 -19.45
N ALA A 303 -18.56 1.02 -20.67
CA ALA A 303 -18.41 0.21 -21.89
C ALA A 303 -16.97 -0.27 -22.14
N VAL A 304 -15.95 0.53 -21.78
CA VAL A 304 -14.53 0.14 -21.94
C VAL A 304 -14.19 -1.00 -20.99
N CYS A 305 -14.64 -0.93 -19.73
CA CYS A 305 -14.48 -2.02 -18.76
C CYS A 305 -15.12 -3.31 -19.29
N CYS A 306 -16.35 -3.23 -19.79
CA CYS A 306 -17.06 -4.39 -20.34
C CYS A 306 -16.33 -5.00 -21.55
N CYS A 307 -15.85 -4.17 -22.50
CA CYS A 307 -15.09 -4.66 -23.64
C CYS A 307 -13.82 -5.39 -23.24
N ILE A 308 -13.03 -4.81 -22.35
CA ILE A 308 -11.79 -5.42 -21.87
C ILE A 308 -12.06 -6.70 -21.10
N LEU A 309 -13.06 -6.70 -20.23
CA LEU A 309 -13.40 -7.91 -19.45
C LEU A 309 -13.88 -9.03 -20.37
N LYS A 310 -14.69 -8.73 -21.38
CA LYS A 310 -15.16 -9.72 -22.36
C LYS A 310 -14.01 -10.46 -23.06
N GLU A 311 -12.89 -9.77 -23.30
CA GLU A 311 -11.71 -10.35 -23.97
C GLU A 311 -10.80 -11.10 -22.98
N HIS A 312 -10.77 -10.72 -21.71
CA HIS A 312 -9.77 -11.16 -20.74
C HIS A 312 -10.37 -11.87 -19.50
N MET A 313 -11.67 -12.01 -19.42
CA MET A 313 -12.32 -12.69 -18.31
C MET A 313 -11.87 -14.15 -18.24
N PRO A 314 -11.38 -14.61 -17.08
CA PRO A 314 -10.96 -16.00 -16.94
C PRO A 314 -12.16 -16.95 -17.00
N ASP A 315 -11.90 -18.22 -17.32
CA ASP A 315 -12.92 -19.27 -17.28
C ASP A 315 -13.39 -19.52 -15.84
N ARG A 316 -14.66 -19.95 -15.71
CA ARG A 316 -15.26 -20.30 -14.41
C ARG A 316 -14.47 -21.39 -13.68
N ASP A 317 -13.92 -22.35 -14.41
CA ASP A 317 -13.11 -23.43 -13.83
C ASP A 317 -11.79 -22.91 -13.26
N GLN A 318 -11.17 -21.91 -13.90
CA GLN A 318 -9.98 -21.23 -13.38
C GLN A 318 -10.30 -20.52 -12.05
N ILE A 319 -11.42 -19.80 -11.99
CA ILE A 319 -11.91 -19.17 -10.76
C ILE A 319 -12.11 -20.21 -9.64
N GLN A 320 -12.76 -21.34 -9.94
CA GLN A 320 -13.01 -22.39 -8.97
C GLN A 320 -11.72 -23.07 -8.47
N GLN A 321 -10.76 -23.26 -9.36
CA GLN A 321 -9.43 -23.76 -8.98
C GLN A 321 -8.68 -22.77 -8.09
N ALA A 322 -8.76 -21.47 -8.39
CA ALA A 322 -8.15 -20.43 -7.57
C ALA A 322 -8.77 -20.34 -6.17
N ILE A 323 -10.12 -20.43 -6.07
CA ILE A 323 -10.84 -20.53 -4.80
C ILE A 323 -10.34 -21.73 -3.99
N SER A 324 -10.25 -22.91 -4.63
CA SER A 324 -9.82 -24.14 -3.96
C SER A 324 -8.40 -24.01 -3.39
N LYS A 325 -7.45 -23.45 -4.17
CA LYS A 325 -6.08 -23.20 -3.73
C LYS A 325 -6.02 -22.18 -2.59
N ALA A 326 -6.74 -21.07 -2.72
CA ALA A 326 -6.80 -20.03 -1.68
C ALA A 326 -7.39 -20.58 -0.38
N THR A 327 -8.48 -21.34 -0.47
CA THR A 327 -9.11 -21.97 0.69
C THR A 327 -8.17 -22.96 1.38
N ALA A 328 -7.48 -23.82 0.63
CA ALA A 328 -6.56 -24.80 1.18
C ALA A 328 -5.37 -24.13 1.90
N GLY A 329 -4.69 -23.17 1.23
CA GLY A 329 -3.54 -22.47 1.82
C GLY A 329 -3.92 -21.59 3.01
N THR A 330 -5.10 -20.97 2.98
CA THR A 330 -5.57 -20.17 4.12
C THR A 330 -5.91 -21.06 5.32
N LYS A 331 -6.54 -22.22 5.12
CA LYS A 331 -6.78 -23.18 6.20
C LYS A 331 -5.49 -23.74 6.81
N GLU A 332 -4.48 -23.96 6.00
CA GLU A 332 -3.17 -24.38 6.48
C GLU A 332 -2.52 -23.33 7.37
N SER A 333 -2.60 -22.06 6.99
CA SER A 333 -2.01 -20.94 7.74
C SER A 333 -2.82 -20.56 8.99
N PHE A 334 -4.14 -20.80 8.98
CA PHE A 334 -5.09 -20.49 10.08
C PHE A 334 -5.92 -21.71 10.49
N PRO A 335 -5.28 -22.80 10.98
CA PRO A 335 -5.98 -24.08 11.19
C PRO A 335 -7.04 -24.07 12.30
N ASN A 336 -6.94 -23.15 13.25
CA ASN A 336 -7.84 -23.06 14.41
C ASN A 336 -8.98 -22.05 14.22
N GLU A 337 -9.02 -21.38 13.07
CA GLU A 337 -10.02 -20.34 12.83
C GLU A 337 -11.30 -20.95 12.23
N PRO A 338 -12.46 -20.79 12.88
CA PRO A 338 -13.73 -21.37 12.44
C PRO A 338 -14.35 -20.57 11.28
N PHE A 339 -13.58 -20.36 10.20
CA PHE A 339 -14.04 -19.57 9.07
C PHE A 339 -14.97 -20.36 8.14
N ARG A 340 -16.03 -19.71 7.68
CA ARG A 340 -16.99 -20.27 6.72
C ARG A 340 -16.51 -19.99 5.28
N TYR A 341 -15.42 -20.62 4.86
CA TYR A 341 -14.83 -20.44 3.52
C TYR A 341 -15.83 -20.69 2.38
N ARG A 342 -16.86 -21.51 2.60
CA ARG A 342 -17.91 -21.72 1.63
C ARG A 342 -18.66 -20.42 1.27
N LEU A 343 -18.76 -19.48 2.20
CA LEU A 343 -19.37 -18.18 1.89
C LEU A 343 -18.50 -17.35 0.93
N PHE A 344 -17.17 -17.50 0.97
CA PHE A 344 -16.27 -16.87 0.02
C PHE A 344 -16.47 -17.46 -1.36
N GLU A 345 -16.48 -18.79 -1.45
CA GLU A 345 -16.74 -19.52 -2.70
C GLU A 345 -18.07 -19.10 -3.31
N ASP A 346 -19.16 -19.18 -2.53
CA ASP A 346 -20.50 -18.82 -2.98
C ASP A 346 -20.55 -17.37 -3.48
N TYR A 347 -19.93 -16.43 -2.77
CA TYR A 347 -19.89 -15.02 -3.15
C TYR A 347 -19.09 -14.79 -4.45
N ILE A 348 -17.88 -15.32 -4.53
CA ILE A 348 -17.01 -15.14 -5.70
C ILE A 348 -17.66 -15.72 -6.94
N LEU A 349 -18.23 -16.93 -6.86
CA LEU A 349 -18.90 -17.58 -7.99
C LEU A 349 -20.17 -16.85 -8.42
N GLN A 350 -21.00 -16.38 -7.48
CA GLN A 350 -22.19 -15.58 -7.81
C GLN A 350 -21.82 -14.25 -8.47
N THR A 351 -20.76 -13.58 -7.98
CA THR A 351 -20.26 -12.34 -8.60
C THR A 351 -19.72 -12.60 -10.00
N TYR A 352 -18.97 -13.69 -10.18
CA TYR A 352 -18.47 -14.10 -11.49
C TYR A 352 -19.62 -14.41 -12.46
N ASP A 353 -20.58 -15.23 -12.04
CA ASP A 353 -21.73 -15.63 -12.86
C ASP A 353 -22.56 -14.39 -13.26
N TYR A 354 -22.70 -13.42 -12.34
CA TYR A 354 -23.34 -12.15 -12.64
C TYR A 354 -22.62 -11.36 -13.76
N PHE A 355 -21.28 -11.28 -13.74
CA PHE A 355 -20.53 -10.67 -14.83
C PHE A 355 -20.71 -11.45 -16.15
N ALA A 356 -20.60 -12.78 -16.11
CA ALA A 356 -20.74 -13.63 -17.29
C ALA A 356 -22.11 -13.49 -17.98
N ASP A 357 -23.17 -13.24 -17.21
CA ASP A 357 -24.54 -13.07 -17.72
C ASP A 357 -24.80 -11.66 -18.28
N HIS A 358 -23.96 -10.64 -17.95
CA HIS A 358 -24.24 -9.24 -18.27
C HIS A 358 -23.19 -8.60 -19.22
N ILE A 359 -22.10 -9.31 -19.55
CA ILE A 359 -21.07 -8.91 -20.52
C ILE A 359 -21.28 -9.64 -21.85
#